data_695bd4dd9a89b6aa00674901f6a3374f
#
_entry.id   695bd4dd9a89b6aa00674901f6a3374f
#
_cell.length_a   1.000
_cell.length_b   1.000
_cell.length_c   1.000
_cell.angle_alpha   90.00
_cell.angle_beta   90.00
_cell.angle_gamma   90.00
#
_symmetry.space_group_name_H-M   'P 1'
#
loop_
_entity.id
_entity.type
_entity.pdbx_description
1 polymer ?
#
loop_
_entity_poly.entity_id
_entity_poly.type
_entity_poly.pdbx_seq_one_letter_code
_entity_poly.pdbx_strand_id
1 'polypeptide(L)'
;DEMFVPKSERDMPHQATSTDLAIMKDKSLDYRVLNLASNTFNENETSFFHKSIGGYHPAKLRRYQEMIDAYIAPEMQAAMQAIAAKNGNMQEVDGAKVFPVLNMLNTKYFILPLQGGATMPLQNIYAQGNGWFVDKINYVADANAEYAGVGKIDVRHEAVADKKFESVLGQAQSNDSTAIVKLVKYEPNNLQYTVNSKNGGVVVFSEVYYPGWTATVDGQPVELGRVNYILRAVSV
;
A
#
# COMPACT_ATOMS: atom_id res chain seq x y z
N ASP A 1 -8.83 -36.60 -0.78
CA ASP A 1 -10.29 -36.32 -0.73
C ASP A 1 -10.51 -34.97 -1.34
N GLU A 2 -11.03 -34.94 -2.58
CA GLU A 2 -11.49 -33.71 -3.19
C GLU A 2 -12.79 -33.30 -2.45
N MET A 3 -12.72 -32.27 -1.63
CA MET A 3 -13.91 -31.67 -1.04
C MET A 3 -14.65 -30.89 -2.12
N PHE A 4 -15.67 -31.47 -2.69
CA PHE A 4 -16.61 -30.74 -3.55
C PHE A 4 -17.48 -29.83 -2.70
N VAL A 5 -17.42 -28.53 -2.97
CA VAL A 5 -18.36 -27.58 -2.37
C VAL A 5 -19.74 -27.82 -2.96
N PRO A 6 -20.80 -27.96 -2.15
CA PRO A 6 -22.17 -28.08 -2.65
C PRO A 6 -22.54 -26.91 -3.58
N LYS A 7 -23.30 -27.20 -4.64
CA LYS A 7 -23.70 -26.16 -5.61
C LYS A 7 -24.43 -24.99 -4.96
N SER A 8 -25.20 -25.25 -3.91
CA SER A 8 -25.88 -24.23 -3.12
C SER A 8 -24.93 -23.26 -2.40
N GLU A 9 -23.79 -23.76 -1.93
CA GLU A 9 -22.78 -22.91 -1.29
C GLU A 9 -21.96 -22.12 -2.33
N ARG A 10 -21.65 -22.75 -3.47
CA ARG A 10 -20.96 -22.09 -4.59
C ARG A 10 -21.76 -20.91 -5.15
N ASP A 11 -23.07 -21.06 -5.24
CA ASP A 11 -23.96 -20.08 -5.86
C ASP A 11 -24.50 -19.06 -4.83
N MET A 12 -24.07 -19.12 -3.55
CA MET A 12 -24.41 -18.08 -2.56
C MET A 12 -23.69 -16.77 -2.89
N PRO A 13 -24.43 -15.66 -3.01
CA PRO A 13 -23.79 -14.37 -3.23
C PRO A 13 -23.00 -13.95 -1.98
N HIS A 14 -21.80 -13.39 -2.20
CA HIS A 14 -21.06 -12.72 -1.13
C HIS A 14 -21.90 -11.59 -0.55
N GLN A 15 -21.99 -11.52 0.77
CA GLN A 15 -22.75 -10.49 1.47
C GLN A 15 -21.81 -9.57 2.22
N ALA A 16 -21.86 -8.27 1.88
CA ALA A 16 -21.10 -7.27 2.60
C ALA A 16 -21.54 -7.18 4.05
N THR A 17 -20.59 -7.22 4.97
CA THR A 17 -20.84 -7.01 6.39
C THR A 17 -21.16 -5.55 6.69
N SER A 18 -21.63 -5.24 7.91
CA SER A 18 -21.80 -3.85 8.33
C SER A 18 -20.47 -3.07 8.29
N THR A 19 -19.36 -3.74 8.53
CA THR A 19 -18.00 -3.19 8.44
C THR A 19 -17.65 -2.83 7.00
N ASP A 20 -17.91 -3.73 6.05
CA ASP A 20 -17.66 -3.46 4.62
C ASP A 20 -18.49 -2.27 4.14
N LEU A 21 -19.80 -2.27 4.50
CA LEU A 21 -20.69 -1.17 4.14
C LEU A 21 -20.25 0.17 4.75
N ALA A 22 -19.65 0.17 5.94
CA ALA A 22 -19.10 1.37 6.55
C ALA A 22 -17.87 1.88 5.79
N ILE A 23 -16.94 1.00 5.40
CA ILE A 23 -15.76 1.34 4.60
C ILE A 23 -16.16 1.83 3.21
N MET A 24 -17.11 1.20 2.55
CA MET A 24 -17.59 1.57 1.21
C MET A 24 -18.28 2.94 1.13
N LYS A 25 -18.59 3.57 2.28
CA LYS A 25 -19.03 4.98 2.32
C LYS A 25 -17.93 5.96 1.94
N ASP A 26 -16.66 5.58 2.13
CA ASP A 26 -15.53 6.37 1.65
C ASP A 26 -15.47 6.33 0.12
N LYS A 27 -15.58 7.49 -0.51
CA LYS A 27 -15.59 7.66 -1.97
C LYS A 27 -14.23 8.03 -2.55
N SER A 28 -13.15 7.87 -1.78
CA SER A 28 -11.79 7.98 -2.31
C SER A 28 -11.57 7.00 -3.45
N LEU A 29 -10.88 7.44 -4.50
CA LEU A 29 -10.75 6.67 -5.74
C LEU A 29 -10.02 5.34 -5.56
N ASP A 30 -9.01 5.33 -4.68
CA ASP A 30 -8.22 4.14 -4.41
C ASP A 30 -7.61 4.16 -3.01
N TYR A 31 -7.72 3.05 -2.31
CA TYR A 31 -7.07 2.76 -1.03
C TYR A 31 -7.11 1.26 -0.78
N ARG A 32 -6.28 0.79 0.15
CA ARG A 32 -6.29 -0.62 0.54
C ARG A 32 -6.89 -0.83 1.92
N VAL A 33 -7.44 -2.01 2.09
CA VAL A 33 -8.02 -2.50 3.35
C VAL A 33 -7.19 -3.70 3.83
N LEU A 34 -6.89 -3.73 5.11
CA LEU A 34 -6.26 -4.85 5.77
C LEU A 34 -7.23 -5.50 6.76
N ASN A 35 -7.63 -6.73 6.49
CA ASN A 35 -8.49 -7.48 7.38
C ASN A 35 -7.64 -8.24 8.41
N LEU A 36 -7.66 -7.78 9.65
CA LEU A 36 -6.99 -8.41 10.80
C LEU A 36 -7.88 -9.42 11.52
N ALA A 37 -9.15 -9.56 11.11
CA ALA A 37 -10.10 -10.51 11.69
C ALA A 37 -10.13 -11.86 10.96
N SER A 38 -9.42 -11.98 9.83
CA SER A 38 -9.38 -13.17 8.98
C SER A 38 -7.94 -13.68 8.78
N ASN A 39 -7.81 -14.82 8.10
CA ASN A 39 -6.51 -15.26 7.59
C ASN A 39 -6.17 -14.45 6.32
N THR A 40 -5.63 -13.25 6.52
CA THR A 40 -5.43 -12.19 5.51
C THR A 40 -4.86 -12.69 4.17
N PHE A 41 -3.95 -13.67 4.17
CA PHE A 41 -3.29 -14.13 2.93
C PHE A 41 -3.86 -15.44 2.38
N ASN A 42 -4.92 -15.97 3.01
CA ASN A 42 -5.55 -17.23 2.62
C ASN A 42 -7.08 -17.13 2.59
N GLU A 43 -7.62 -15.96 2.28
CA GLU A 43 -9.04 -15.70 2.12
C GLU A 43 -9.28 -14.80 0.90
N ASN A 44 -10.50 -14.69 0.41
CA ASN A 44 -10.88 -13.87 -0.75
C ASN A 44 -12.07 -12.94 -0.50
N GLU A 45 -12.73 -13.04 0.66
CA GLU A 45 -13.88 -12.22 1.02
C GLU A 45 -13.54 -10.73 1.04
N THR A 46 -12.41 -10.37 1.68
CA THR A 46 -11.99 -8.96 1.74
C THR A 46 -11.72 -8.41 0.34
N SER A 47 -11.08 -9.19 -0.54
CA SER A 47 -10.78 -8.75 -1.90
C SER A 47 -11.99 -8.71 -2.83
N PHE A 48 -13.11 -9.31 -2.44
CA PHE A 48 -14.38 -9.18 -3.16
C PHE A 48 -14.98 -7.77 -3.01
N PHE A 49 -14.88 -7.18 -1.84
CA PHE A 49 -15.47 -5.87 -1.54
C PHE A 49 -14.48 -4.72 -1.59
N HIS A 50 -13.18 -5.00 -1.38
CA HIS A 50 -12.14 -3.99 -1.19
C HIS A 50 -10.86 -4.34 -1.93
N LYS A 51 -10.03 -3.36 -2.26
CA LYS A 51 -8.64 -3.58 -2.64
C LYS A 51 -7.86 -4.02 -1.40
N SER A 52 -7.62 -5.32 -1.28
CA SER A 52 -6.99 -5.92 -0.08
C SER A 52 -5.48 -5.84 -0.13
N ILE A 53 -4.84 -5.72 1.07
CA ILE A 53 -3.40 -5.98 1.26
C ILE A 53 -3.10 -7.46 1.09
N GLY A 54 -4.05 -8.33 1.45
CA GLY A 54 -3.92 -9.77 1.42
C GLY A 54 -4.60 -10.42 0.23
N GLY A 55 -5.25 -11.53 0.50
CA GLY A 55 -5.97 -12.37 -0.46
C GLY A 55 -5.20 -13.63 -0.87
N TYR A 56 -5.96 -14.68 -1.13
CA TYR A 56 -5.40 -15.90 -1.69
C TYR A 56 -5.10 -15.71 -3.18
N HIS A 57 -3.85 -15.91 -3.57
CA HIS A 57 -3.45 -15.96 -4.98
C HIS A 57 -2.29 -16.93 -5.16
N PRO A 58 -2.44 -17.99 -6.01
CA PRO A 58 -1.41 -19.01 -6.19
C PRO A 58 -0.17 -18.47 -6.92
N ALA A 59 -0.30 -17.38 -7.68
CA ALA A 59 0.77 -16.76 -8.46
C ALA A 59 1.12 -15.36 -7.95
N LYS A 60 1.39 -15.22 -6.64
CA LYS A 60 1.85 -13.95 -6.07
C LYS A 60 3.17 -13.51 -6.69
N LEU A 61 3.34 -12.20 -6.89
CA LEU A 61 4.63 -11.64 -7.24
C LEU A 61 5.65 -11.98 -6.15
N ARG A 62 6.79 -12.56 -6.53
CA ARG A 62 7.83 -12.97 -5.58
C ARG A 62 8.23 -11.83 -4.64
N ARG A 63 8.48 -10.63 -5.17
CA ARG A 63 8.85 -9.47 -4.35
C ARG A 63 7.75 -9.08 -3.35
N TYR A 64 6.49 -9.22 -3.73
CA TYR A 64 5.39 -8.95 -2.81
C TYR A 64 5.32 -10.00 -1.70
N GLN A 65 5.56 -11.28 -2.02
CA GLN A 65 5.67 -12.35 -1.01
C GLN A 65 6.83 -12.09 -0.05
N GLU A 66 7.99 -11.68 -0.56
CA GLU A 66 9.14 -11.33 0.26
C GLU A 66 8.82 -10.13 1.20
N MET A 67 8.04 -9.14 0.73
CA MET A 67 7.56 -8.05 1.58
C MET A 67 6.53 -8.51 2.61
N ILE A 68 5.67 -9.47 2.27
CA ILE A 68 4.76 -10.07 3.25
C ILE A 68 5.56 -10.69 4.39
N ASP A 69 6.54 -11.51 4.06
CA ASP A 69 7.29 -12.31 5.05
C ASP A 69 8.15 -11.42 5.97
N ALA A 70 8.81 -10.39 5.43
CA ALA A 70 9.75 -9.57 6.19
C ALA A 70 9.13 -8.36 6.90
N TYR A 71 8.08 -7.79 6.32
CA TYR A 71 7.56 -6.49 6.76
C TYR A 71 6.07 -6.51 7.05
N ILE A 72 5.24 -6.95 6.09
CA ILE A 72 3.79 -6.78 6.20
C ILE A 72 3.24 -7.65 7.35
N ALA A 73 3.60 -8.93 7.43
CA ALA A 73 3.11 -9.82 8.48
C ALA A 73 3.60 -9.42 9.89
N PRO A 74 4.88 -9.05 10.10
CA PRO A 74 5.32 -8.46 11.38
C PRO A 74 4.59 -7.16 11.74
N GLU A 75 4.38 -6.24 10.77
CA GLU A 75 3.66 -4.99 11.01
C GLU A 75 2.17 -5.21 11.32
N MET A 76 1.53 -6.23 10.74
CA MET A 76 0.16 -6.61 11.09
C MET A 76 0.04 -7.00 12.56
N GLN A 77 0.98 -7.79 13.07
CA GLN A 77 1.01 -8.19 14.48
C GLN A 77 1.27 -6.97 15.39
N ALA A 78 2.26 -6.14 15.03
CA ALA A 78 2.59 -4.93 15.76
C ALA A 78 1.42 -3.94 15.77
N ALA A 79 0.73 -3.74 14.65
CA ALA A 79 -0.44 -2.88 14.53
C ALA A 79 -1.58 -3.37 15.45
N MET A 80 -1.88 -4.68 15.42
CA MET A 80 -2.93 -5.26 16.27
C MET A 80 -2.63 -5.04 17.77
N GLN A 81 -1.38 -5.27 18.19
CA GLN A 81 -0.95 -5.07 19.57
C GLN A 81 -1.01 -3.58 19.98
N ALA A 82 -0.48 -2.69 19.13
CA ALA A 82 -0.46 -1.26 19.41
C ALA A 82 -1.87 -0.65 19.47
N ILE A 83 -2.76 -1.04 18.56
CA ILE A 83 -4.17 -0.60 18.53
C ILE A 83 -4.91 -1.12 19.76
N ALA A 84 -4.73 -2.40 20.12
CA ALA A 84 -5.35 -2.98 21.31
C ALA A 84 -4.87 -2.30 22.61
N ALA A 85 -3.57 -2.02 22.73
CA ALA A 85 -2.99 -1.31 23.89
C ALA A 85 -3.53 0.12 24.07
N LYS A 86 -4.11 0.70 23.03
CA LYS A 86 -4.73 2.04 23.01
C LYS A 86 -6.26 1.99 22.91
N ASN A 87 -6.87 0.86 23.24
CA ASN A 87 -8.33 0.64 23.18
C ASN A 87 -8.96 1.08 21.86
N GLY A 88 -8.24 0.89 20.74
CA GLY A 88 -8.69 1.28 19.40
C GLY A 88 -8.49 2.77 19.04
N ASN A 89 -7.88 3.57 19.93
CA ASN A 89 -7.62 4.98 19.63
C ASN A 89 -6.38 5.14 18.74
N MET A 90 -6.59 5.27 17.43
CA MET A 90 -5.52 5.41 16.44
C MET A 90 -4.66 6.67 16.65
N GLN A 91 -5.19 7.73 17.25
CA GLN A 91 -4.43 8.96 17.51
C GLN A 91 -3.34 8.77 18.58
N GLU A 92 -3.48 7.76 19.44
CA GLU A 92 -2.49 7.43 20.47
C GLU A 92 -1.47 6.37 20.01
N VAL A 93 -1.64 5.80 18.82
CA VAL A 93 -0.71 4.86 18.21
C VAL A 93 0.33 5.64 17.42
N ASP A 94 1.62 5.36 17.59
CA ASP A 94 2.68 5.89 16.70
C ASP A 94 2.74 5.04 15.42
N GLY A 95 1.67 5.11 14.60
CA GLY A 95 1.54 4.30 13.40
C GLY A 95 2.59 4.59 12.33
N ALA A 96 3.21 5.76 12.39
CA ALA A 96 4.33 6.08 11.50
C ALA A 96 5.56 5.20 11.75
N LYS A 97 5.77 4.75 12.99
CA LYS A 97 6.87 3.84 13.36
C LYS A 97 6.46 2.39 13.42
N VAL A 98 5.23 2.12 13.83
CA VAL A 98 4.77 0.75 14.09
C VAL A 98 4.49 -0.04 12.81
N PHE A 99 3.95 0.64 11.76
CA PHE A 99 3.56 -0.02 10.52
C PHE A 99 3.82 0.83 9.26
N PRO A 100 5.08 1.29 9.06
CA PRO A 100 5.44 2.17 7.94
C PRO A 100 5.20 1.54 6.56
N VAL A 101 5.40 0.22 6.41
CA VAL A 101 5.17 -0.47 5.13
C VAL A 101 3.68 -0.56 4.81
N LEU A 102 2.82 -0.81 5.79
CA LEU A 102 1.37 -0.73 5.59
C LEU A 102 0.94 0.69 5.19
N ASN A 103 1.57 1.72 5.76
CA ASN A 103 1.28 3.11 5.41
C ASN A 103 1.66 3.43 3.97
N MET A 104 2.86 3.04 3.50
CA MET A 104 3.29 3.28 2.12
C MET A 104 2.48 2.48 1.09
N LEU A 105 1.83 1.39 1.51
CA LEU A 105 0.88 0.63 0.70
C LEU A 105 -0.51 1.25 0.68
N ASN A 106 -0.70 2.44 1.23
CA ASN A 106 -1.99 3.12 1.35
C ASN A 106 -3.06 2.26 2.03
N THR A 107 -2.69 1.58 3.13
CA THR A 107 -3.63 0.83 3.95
C THR A 107 -4.46 1.81 4.77
N LYS A 108 -5.61 2.23 4.23
CA LYS A 108 -6.45 3.28 4.81
C LYS A 108 -7.39 2.77 5.90
N TYR A 109 -7.77 1.49 5.84
CA TYR A 109 -8.64 0.86 6.82
C TYR A 109 -8.09 -0.46 7.30
N PHE A 110 -8.22 -0.67 8.62
CA PHE A 110 -8.11 -1.97 9.26
C PHE A 110 -9.52 -2.48 9.57
N ILE A 111 -9.76 -3.78 9.35
CA ILE A 111 -10.92 -4.49 9.86
C ILE A 111 -10.47 -5.23 11.12
N LEU A 112 -10.97 -4.82 12.27
CA LEU A 112 -10.60 -5.38 13.56
C LEU A 112 -11.61 -6.42 14.03
N PRO A 113 -11.16 -7.53 14.65
CA PRO A 113 -12.06 -8.49 15.27
C PRO A 113 -12.67 -7.90 16.54
N LEU A 114 -13.94 -8.22 16.79
CA LEU A 114 -14.67 -7.97 18.01
C LEU A 114 -15.09 -9.30 18.65
N GLN A 115 -15.57 -9.23 19.89
CA GLN A 115 -16.15 -10.39 20.56
C GLN A 115 -17.37 -10.91 19.79
N GLY A 116 -17.58 -12.23 19.81
CA GLY A 116 -18.71 -12.88 19.13
C GLY A 116 -18.60 -12.97 17.61
N GLY A 117 -17.40 -12.75 17.04
CA GLY A 117 -17.15 -12.87 15.60
C GLY A 117 -17.58 -11.64 14.77
N ALA A 118 -18.03 -10.57 15.42
CA ALA A 118 -18.28 -9.30 14.76
C ALA A 118 -16.96 -8.60 14.40
N THR A 119 -17.04 -7.62 13.50
CA THR A 119 -15.88 -6.80 13.11
C THR A 119 -16.21 -5.32 13.18
N MET A 120 -15.18 -4.47 13.23
CA MET A 120 -15.32 -3.04 13.11
C MET A 120 -14.25 -2.43 12.19
N PRO A 121 -14.57 -1.37 11.44
CA PRO A 121 -13.58 -0.65 10.65
C PRO A 121 -12.84 0.35 11.55
N LEU A 122 -11.53 0.44 11.37
CA LEU A 122 -10.70 1.47 11.98
C LEU A 122 -9.91 2.19 10.89
N GLN A 123 -10.08 3.51 10.80
CA GLN A 123 -9.33 4.30 9.84
C GLN A 123 -7.88 4.48 10.28
N ASN A 124 -6.95 4.19 9.37
CA ASN A 124 -5.53 4.49 9.54
C ASN A 124 -5.24 5.93 9.08
N ILE A 125 -4.96 6.81 10.03
CA ILE A 125 -4.64 8.22 9.77
C ILE A 125 -3.21 8.42 9.25
N TYR A 126 -2.38 7.37 9.25
CA TYR A 126 -0.98 7.39 8.80
C TYR A 126 -0.79 6.91 7.36
N ALA A 127 -1.85 6.44 6.69
CA ALA A 127 -1.76 6.01 5.30
C ALA A 127 -1.21 7.13 4.41
N GLN A 128 -0.21 6.83 3.57
CA GLN A 128 0.50 7.82 2.74
C GLN A 128 -0.33 8.33 1.56
N GLY A 129 -1.50 7.74 1.29
CA GLY A 129 -2.29 8.06 0.11
C GLY A 129 -1.76 7.37 -1.14
N ASN A 130 -2.18 7.89 -2.30
CA ASN A 130 -1.89 7.26 -3.60
C ASN A 130 -0.52 7.64 -4.16
N GLY A 131 0.05 8.77 -3.71
CA GLY A 131 1.38 9.22 -4.12
C GLY A 131 1.85 10.37 -3.25
N TRP A 132 3.17 10.46 -3.07
CA TRP A 132 3.83 11.50 -2.27
C TRP A 132 5.23 11.77 -2.77
N PHE A 133 5.74 12.95 -2.49
CA PHE A 133 7.13 13.29 -2.73
C PHE A 133 8.03 12.73 -1.63
N VAL A 134 9.26 12.36 -2.01
CA VAL A 134 10.31 12.03 -1.07
C VAL A 134 11.41 13.08 -1.10
N ASP A 135 12.03 13.32 0.05
CA ASP A 135 13.09 14.31 0.21
C ASP A 135 14.46 13.71 -0.16
N LYS A 136 14.57 12.37 -0.09
CA LYS A 136 15.82 11.66 -0.30
C LYS A 136 15.59 10.27 -0.90
N ILE A 137 16.48 9.87 -1.82
CA ILE A 137 16.58 8.48 -2.28
C ILE A 137 17.93 7.92 -1.85
N ASN A 138 17.88 6.80 -1.13
CA ASN A 138 19.06 6.04 -0.73
C ASN A 138 19.33 4.98 -1.81
N TYR A 139 20.25 5.27 -2.73
CA TYR A 139 20.64 4.32 -3.76
C TYR A 139 21.56 3.26 -3.18
N VAL A 140 21.27 2.00 -3.45
CA VAL A 140 21.99 0.83 -2.94
C VAL A 140 22.43 -0.08 -4.08
N ALA A 141 23.40 -0.96 -3.78
CA ALA A 141 24.10 -1.71 -4.82
C ALA A 141 23.21 -2.66 -5.63
N ASP A 142 22.20 -3.26 -5.00
CA ASP A 142 21.38 -4.30 -5.59
C ASP A 142 20.02 -4.44 -4.90
N ALA A 143 19.22 -5.38 -5.42
CA ALA A 143 17.88 -5.66 -4.92
C ALA A 143 17.85 -6.22 -3.48
N ASN A 144 18.88 -6.92 -3.03
CA ASN A 144 18.94 -7.43 -1.66
C ASN A 144 19.19 -6.29 -0.67
N ALA A 145 20.07 -5.37 -1.04
CA ALA A 145 20.33 -4.16 -0.27
C ALA A 145 19.10 -3.23 -0.26
N GLU A 146 18.37 -3.13 -1.40
CA GLU A 146 17.09 -2.40 -1.48
C GLU A 146 16.06 -3.02 -0.52
N TYR A 147 15.87 -4.33 -0.57
CA TYR A 147 14.99 -5.07 0.33
C TYR A 147 15.31 -4.82 1.81
N ALA A 148 16.56 -5.00 2.20
CA ALA A 148 17.00 -4.76 3.58
C ALA A 148 16.95 -3.29 4.00
N GLY A 149 16.94 -2.37 3.05
CA GLY A 149 16.88 -0.93 3.25
C GLY A 149 15.49 -0.41 3.62
N VAL A 150 14.42 -1.10 3.20
CA VAL A 150 13.03 -0.65 3.43
C VAL A 150 12.73 -0.44 4.91
N GLY A 151 13.19 -1.33 5.79
CA GLY A 151 12.99 -1.21 7.24
C GLY A 151 13.90 -0.19 7.95
N LYS A 152 14.73 0.57 7.21
CA LYS A 152 15.73 1.49 7.78
C LYS A 152 15.45 2.95 7.44
N ILE A 153 14.44 3.24 6.65
CA ILE A 153 14.10 4.58 6.17
C ILE A 153 12.77 5.06 6.79
N ASP A 154 12.61 6.37 6.87
CA ASP A 154 11.27 6.95 7.06
C ASP A 154 10.57 7.03 5.69
N VAL A 155 9.69 6.08 5.42
CA VAL A 155 9.01 5.94 4.13
C VAL A 155 8.17 7.18 3.71
N ARG A 156 7.93 8.12 4.64
CA ARG A 156 7.23 9.38 4.34
C ARG A 156 8.13 10.39 3.64
N HIS A 157 9.43 10.34 3.95
CA HIS A 157 10.43 11.31 3.53
C HIS A 157 11.52 10.70 2.68
N GLU A 158 11.76 9.41 2.83
CA GLU A 158 12.85 8.72 2.16
C GLU A 158 12.33 7.55 1.32
N ALA A 159 13.08 7.26 0.26
CA ALA A 159 12.97 6.02 -0.48
C ALA A 159 14.31 5.30 -0.53
N VAL A 160 14.29 3.99 -0.72
CA VAL A 160 15.46 3.19 -1.07
C VAL A 160 15.27 2.61 -2.47
N ALA A 161 16.30 2.65 -3.30
CA ALA A 161 16.26 2.17 -4.67
C ALA A 161 17.54 1.42 -5.06
N ASP A 162 17.40 0.40 -5.89
CA ASP A 162 18.52 -0.22 -6.58
C ASP A 162 19.21 0.84 -7.47
N LYS A 163 20.54 0.93 -7.40
CA LYS A 163 21.37 1.92 -8.12
C LYS A 163 21.08 1.99 -9.63
N LYS A 164 20.60 0.91 -10.25
CA LYS A 164 20.21 0.92 -11.66
C LYS A 164 19.10 1.92 -12.01
N PHE A 165 18.32 2.38 -11.03
CA PHE A 165 17.28 3.40 -11.20
C PHE A 165 17.77 4.83 -10.95
N GLU A 166 19.06 5.02 -10.60
CA GLU A 166 19.63 6.34 -10.33
C GLU A 166 19.58 7.25 -11.57
N SER A 167 19.85 6.70 -12.77
CA SER A 167 19.75 7.47 -14.02
C SER A 167 18.30 7.84 -14.39
N VAL A 168 17.32 7.09 -13.89
CA VAL A 168 15.88 7.31 -14.17
C VAL A 168 15.28 8.32 -13.20
N LEU A 169 15.58 8.18 -11.91
CA LEU A 169 14.95 8.97 -10.85
C LEU A 169 15.76 10.21 -10.47
N GLY A 170 17.08 10.18 -10.66
CA GLY A 170 17.97 11.28 -10.26
C GLY A 170 18.03 11.45 -8.74
N GLN A 171 18.23 12.69 -8.31
CA GLN A 171 18.21 13.06 -6.90
C GLN A 171 16.83 13.60 -6.52
N ALA A 172 16.33 13.18 -5.36
CA ALA A 172 15.14 13.80 -4.82
C ALA A 172 15.50 15.26 -4.40
N GLN A 173 14.70 16.21 -4.84
CA GLN A 173 14.94 17.64 -4.60
C GLN A 173 13.77 18.31 -3.86
N SER A 174 12.93 17.54 -3.18
CA SER A 174 11.75 18.10 -2.57
C SER A 174 12.03 18.69 -1.19
N ASN A 175 12.20 20.01 -1.12
CA ASN A 175 12.01 20.80 0.10
C ASN A 175 10.73 21.67 -0.01
N ASP A 176 9.78 21.29 -0.84
CA ASP A 176 8.53 22.01 -1.03
C ASP A 176 7.43 21.41 -0.16
N SER A 177 7.21 21.99 1.02
CA SER A 177 6.14 21.57 1.93
C SER A 177 4.72 21.80 1.37
N THR A 178 4.61 22.49 0.22
CA THR A 178 3.34 22.74 -0.48
C THR A 178 3.12 21.78 -1.64
N ALA A 179 4.07 20.88 -1.91
CA ALA A 179 3.97 19.91 -2.97
C ALA A 179 2.82 18.91 -2.71
N ILE A 180 2.01 18.68 -3.72
CA ILE A 180 0.81 17.83 -3.62
C ILE A 180 0.80 16.85 -4.78
N VAL A 181 0.46 15.60 -4.46
CA VAL A 181 0.13 14.56 -5.44
C VAL A 181 -1.30 14.11 -5.20
N LYS A 182 -2.13 14.11 -6.22
CA LYS A 182 -3.53 13.71 -6.13
C LYS A 182 -3.90 12.76 -7.26
N LEU A 183 -4.40 11.57 -6.91
CA LEU A 183 -5.04 10.67 -7.87
C LEU A 183 -6.37 11.29 -8.32
N VAL A 184 -6.55 11.48 -9.63
CA VAL A 184 -7.76 12.08 -10.20
C VAL A 184 -8.58 11.09 -11.03
N LYS A 185 -7.96 10.01 -11.50
CA LYS A 185 -8.64 8.90 -12.18
C LYS A 185 -7.99 7.57 -11.82
N TYR A 186 -8.82 6.57 -11.53
CA TYR A 186 -8.38 5.21 -11.29
C TYR A 186 -9.16 4.25 -12.19
N GLU A 187 -8.45 3.61 -13.10
CA GLU A 187 -8.94 2.50 -13.93
C GLU A 187 -7.88 1.38 -13.88
N PRO A 188 -8.24 0.11 -14.08
CA PRO A 188 -7.31 -1.01 -13.95
C PRO A 188 -6.01 -0.86 -14.74
N ASN A 189 -6.07 -0.19 -15.91
CA ASN A 189 -4.94 0.00 -16.81
C ASN A 189 -4.61 1.48 -17.09
N ASN A 190 -5.23 2.41 -16.35
CA ASN A 190 -5.01 3.84 -16.55
C ASN A 190 -5.19 4.61 -15.26
N LEU A 191 -4.09 5.14 -14.74
CA LEU A 191 -4.06 5.95 -13.53
C LEU A 191 -3.64 7.37 -13.91
N GLN A 192 -4.38 8.37 -13.46
CA GLN A 192 -4.04 9.76 -13.70
C GLN A 192 -3.88 10.51 -12.38
N TYR A 193 -2.80 11.25 -12.29
CA TYR A 193 -2.48 12.07 -11.12
C TYR A 193 -2.31 13.52 -11.53
N THR A 194 -2.68 14.43 -10.66
CA THR A 194 -2.21 15.82 -10.71
C THR A 194 -1.09 15.97 -9.70
N VAL A 195 -0.03 16.62 -10.13
CA VAL A 195 1.14 16.88 -9.32
C VAL A 195 1.39 18.39 -9.32
N ASN A 196 1.59 18.97 -8.15
CA ASN A 196 1.96 20.37 -8.01
C ASN A 196 3.21 20.45 -7.13
N SER A 197 4.30 20.95 -7.67
CA SER A 197 5.56 21.20 -6.98
C SER A 197 6.27 22.38 -7.65
N LYS A 198 6.89 23.23 -6.87
CA LYS A 198 7.67 24.37 -7.39
C LYS A 198 8.98 23.96 -8.01
N ASN A 199 9.56 22.88 -7.53
CA ASN A 199 10.94 22.48 -7.86
C ASN A 199 11.01 21.12 -8.57
N GLY A 200 9.86 20.53 -8.91
CA GLY A 200 9.83 19.12 -9.33
C GLY A 200 10.16 18.18 -8.17
N GLY A 201 10.70 17.02 -8.48
CA GLY A 201 11.15 16.02 -7.51
C GLY A 201 10.75 14.60 -7.88
N VAL A 202 10.93 13.68 -6.94
CA VAL A 202 10.55 12.28 -7.15
C VAL A 202 9.26 11.97 -6.41
N VAL A 203 8.27 11.55 -7.15
CA VAL A 203 6.98 11.07 -6.64
C VAL A 203 7.03 9.55 -6.53
N VAL A 204 6.73 9.05 -5.33
CA VAL A 204 6.49 7.63 -5.05
C VAL A 204 4.99 7.37 -5.07
N PHE A 205 4.58 6.30 -5.73
CA PHE A 205 3.18 5.88 -5.79
C PHE A 205 2.97 4.61 -4.99
N SER A 206 1.86 4.50 -4.27
CA SER A 206 1.49 3.28 -3.54
C SER A 206 1.06 2.13 -4.47
N GLU A 207 1.48 2.17 -5.74
CA GLU A 207 1.23 1.14 -6.73
C GLU A 207 2.43 0.21 -6.89
N VAL A 208 2.14 -1.10 -6.95
CA VAL A 208 3.18 -2.12 -7.13
C VAL A 208 3.80 -1.98 -8.52
N TYR A 209 5.13 -1.94 -8.56
CA TYR A 209 5.89 -1.94 -9.80
C TYR A 209 5.70 -3.26 -10.53
N TYR A 210 5.23 -3.18 -11.77
CA TYR A 210 5.07 -4.33 -12.64
C TYR A 210 5.56 -3.98 -14.05
N PRO A 211 6.32 -4.85 -14.73
CA PRO A 211 6.74 -4.61 -16.11
C PRO A 211 5.55 -4.39 -17.07
N GLY A 212 5.73 -3.52 -18.04
CA GLY A 212 4.70 -3.20 -19.03
C GLY A 212 3.89 -1.93 -18.75
N TRP A 213 3.99 -1.36 -17.54
CA TRP A 213 3.46 -0.03 -17.30
C TRP A 213 4.37 1.04 -17.89
N THR A 214 3.76 2.03 -18.53
CA THR A 214 4.42 3.23 -19.04
C THR A 214 3.92 4.46 -18.30
N ALA A 215 4.68 5.54 -18.32
CA ALA A 215 4.29 6.81 -17.72
C ALA A 215 4.51 7.97 -18.68
N THR A 216 3.70 9.01 -18.49
CA THR A 216 3.90 10.32 -19.15
C THR A 216 3.77 11.42 -18.09
N VAL A 217 4.57 12.47 -18.22
CA VAL A 217 4.43 13.71 -17.47
C VAL A 217 4.14 14.82 -18.49
N ASP A 218 3.01 15.51 -18.34
CA ASP A 218 2.54 16.53 -19.28
C ASP A 218 2.54 16.09 -20.75
N GLY A 219 2.15 14.82 -20.97
CA GLY A 219 2.09 14.19 -22.28
C GLY A 219 3.43 13.69 -22.84
N GLN A 220 4.54 13.92 -22.17
CA GLN A 220 5.86 13.43 -22.58
C GLN A 220 6.16 12.09 -21.91
N PRO A 221 6.64 11.08 -22.66
CA PRO A 221 7.04 9.80 -22.09
C PRO A 221 8.18 9.97 -21.07
N VAL A 222 8.04 9.30 -19.94
CA VAL A 222 9.07 9.21 -18.90
C VAL A 222 9.27 7.77 -18.46
N GLU A 223 10.45 7.45 -17.97
CA GLU A 223 10.72 6.12 -17.44
C GLU A 223 10.21 5.98 -16.01
N LEU A 224 9.66 4.79 -15.72
CA LEU A 224 9.24 4.40 -14.37
C LEU A 224 10.42 3.80 -13.61
N GLY A 225 10.73 4.38 -12.47
CA GLY A 225 11.62 3.78 -11.48
C GLY A 225 10.87 2.85 -10.53
N ARG A 226 11.64 1.99 -9.83
CA ARG A 226 11.18 1.22 -8.70
C ARG A 226 11.91 1.67 -7.46
N VAL A 227 11.15 1.89 -6.37
CA VAL A 227 11.68 2.23 -5.04
C VAL A 227 11.01 1.35 -3.98
N ASN A 228 11.58 1.34 -2.79
CA ASN A 228 11.05 0.61 -1.64
C ASN A 228 10.72 -0.84 -1.98
N TYR A 229 11.56 -1.44 -2.85
CA TYR A 229 11.52 -2.81 -3.31
C TYR A 229 10.35 -3.18 -4.24
N ILE A 230 9.19 -2.55 -4.07
CA ILE A 230 7.96 -2.91 -4.80
C ILE A 230 7.16 -1.72 -5.36
N LEU A 231 7.49 -0.48 -5.05
CA LEU A 231 6.68 0.66 -5.45
C LEU A 231 7.18 1.35 -6.71
N ARG A 232 6.28 2.00 -7.44
CA ARG A 232 6.59 2.83 -8.61
C ARG A 232 7.04 4.21 -8.17
N ALA A 233 7.94 4.81 -8.94
CA ALA A 233 8.33 6.20 -8.78
C ALA A 233 8.59 6.86 -10.13
N VAL A 234 8.39 8.18 -10.19
CA VAL A 234 8.63 9.01 -11.36
C VAL A 234 9.32 10.31 -10.92
N SER A 235 10.28 10.77 -11.70
CA SER A 235 10.82 12.12 -11.59
C SER A 235 9.93 13.10 -12.37
N VAL A 236 9.49 14.19 -11.74
CA VAL A 236 8.57 15.19 -12.29
C VAL A 236 9.17 16.59 -12.24
#